data_0cddaa1e585679ce11e9619bdfbdd927
#
_entry.id   0cddaa1e585679ce11e9619bdfbdd927
#
_cell.length_a   1.000
_cell.length_b   1.000
_cell.length_c   1.000
_cell.angle_alpha   90.00
_cell.angle_beta   90.00
_cell.angle_gamma   90.00
#
_symmetry.space_group_name_H-M   'P 1'
#
loop_
_entity.id
_entity.type
_entity.pdbx_description
1 polymer ?
#
loop_
_entity_poly.entity_id
_entity_poly.type
_entity_poly.pdbx_seq_one_letter_code
_entity_poly.pdbx_strand_id
1 'polypeptide(L)'
;VYVYTTHVGSHVGGYDSWNVDITDAVKAFLGSKDAERFKGKVPLSIRCDNSRDLEMIPSDLADFNIYGGLYRYLNLVYLPEVSFEQIRLESSLSSNLKEGILKVKTSFYNPEDIRKADVTVSVYDVDRKPVFSKTLEGILPLGDQLLAEMKIKNPVLWDVDVPQLYTCELTVKTPDQTFTTEERFGFRH
;
A
#
# COMPACT_ATOMS: atom_id res chain seq x y z
N VAL A 1 19.05 4.98 -5.92
CA VAL A 1 19.08 3.56 -5.52
C VAL A 1 19.71 2.74 -6.63
N TYR A 2 20.53 1.79 -6.25
CA TYR A 2 21.21 0.88 -7.17
C TYR A 2 21.06 -0.56 -6.68
N VAL A 3 20.76 -1.46 -7.59
CA VAL A 3 20.91 -2.90 -7.40
C VAL A 3 22.21 -3.32 -8.07
N TYR A 4 23.22 -3.67 -7.27
CA TYR A 4 24.60 -3.86 -7.72
C TYR A 4 25.10 -2.62 -8.48
N THR A 5 25.26 -2.69 -9.80
CA THR A 5 25.68 -1.56 -10.65
C THR A 5 24.54 -0.90 -11.42
N THR A 6 23.32 -1.45 -11.33
CA THR A 6 22.15 -0.96 -12.08
C THR A 6 21.44 0.12 -11.29
N HIS A 7 21.31 1.32 -11.85
CA HIS A 7 20.50 2.39 -11.29
C HIS A 7 19.01 2.05 -11.49
N VAL A 8 18.23 2.05 -10.41
CA VAL A 8 16.81 1.66 -10.44
C VAL A 8 15.85 2.79 -10.12
N GLY A 9 16.33 3.85 -9.50
CA GLY A 9 15.49 5.01 -9.21
C GLY A 9 16.15 6.08 -8.38
N SER A 10 15.57 7.26 -8.43
CA SER A 10 15.97 8.45 -7.67
C SER A 10 14.73 9.14 -7.12
N HIS A 11 14.88 9.81 -6.00
CA HIS A 11 13.88 10.65 -5.38
C HIS A 11 14.51 11.95 -4.90
N VAL A 12 13.77 13.04 -5.00
CA VAL A 12 14.16 14.36 -4.52
C VAL A 12 13.16 14.76 -3.44
N GLY A 13 13.67 15.13 -2.27
CA GLY A 13 12.88 15.44 -1.08
C GLY A 13 13.28 14.58 0.11
N GLY A 14 13.27 15.14 1.31
CA GLY A 14 13.74 14.49 2.53
C GLY A 14 12.61 14.05 3.47
N TYR A 15 11.36 14.43 3.20
CA TYR A 15 10.24 14.24 4.12
C TYR A 15 9.11 13.36 3.59
N ASP A 16 9.19 13.00 2.30
CA ASP A 16 8.20 12.15 1.65
C ASP A 16 8.61 10.69 1.70
N SER A 17 7.63 9.81 1.74
CA SER A 17 7.84 8.38 1.45
C SER A 17 7.77 8.16 -0.06
N TRP A 18 8.61 7.26 -0.57
CA TRP A 18 8.62 6.90 -1.98
C TRP A 18 8.96 5.43 -2.16
N ASN A 19 8.61 4.89 -3.32
CA ASN A 19 8.83 3.50 -3.67
C ASN A 19 9.63 3.41 -4.97
N VAL A 20 10.40 2.33 -5.10
CA VAL A 20 11.09 2.00 -6.33
C VAL A 20 10.96 0.49 -6.57
N ASP A 21 10.54 0.12 -7.78
CA ASP A 21 10.54 -1.28 -8.19
C ASP A 21 11.96 -1.70 -8.56
N ILE A 22 12.43 -2.76 -7.93
CA ILE A 22 13.77 -3.32 -8.14
C ILE A 22 13.73 -4.70 -8.79
N THR A 23 12.54 -5.19 -9.15
CA THR A 23 12.28 -6.57 -9.56
C THR A 23 13.17 -6.99 -10.72
N ASP A 24 13.19 -6.25 -11.82
CA ASP A 24 13.96 -6.60 -13.01
C ASP A 24 15.47 -6.55 -12.77
N ALA A 25 15.93 -5.55 -12.02
CA ALA A 25 17.34 -5.44 -11.67
C ALA A 25 17.81 -6.58 -10.76
N VAL A 26 16.96 -7.02 -9.83
CA VAL A 26 17.20 -8.18 -8.97
C VAL A 26 17.25 -9.46 -9.81
N LYS A 27 16.27 -9.69 -10.69
CA LYS A 27 16.24 -10.85 -11.60
C LYS A 27 17.50 -10.90 -12.49
N ALA A 28 17.87 -9.76 -13.09
CA ALA A 28 19.06 -9.63 -13.93
C ALA A 28 20.34 -9.92 -13.15
N PHE A 29 20.48 -9.37 -11.93
CA PHE A 29 21.63 -9.63 -11.07
C PHE A 29 21.74 -11.12 -10.71
N LEU A 30 20.64 -11.73 -10.26
CA LEU A 30 20.62 -13.16 -9.87
C LEU A 30 20.95 -14.10 -11.04
N GLY A 31 20.64 -13.72 -12.29
CA GLY A 31 21.02 -14.42 -13.50
C GLY A 31 22.46 -14.15 -13.98
N SER A 32 23.20 -13.25 -13.32
CA SER A 32 24.55 -12.87 -13.71
C SER A 32 25.62 -13.76 -13.05
N LYS A 33 26.83 -13.78 -13.64
CA LYS A 33 28.00 -14.47 -13.05
C LYS A 33 28.42 -13.87 -11.70
N ASP A 34 28.11 -12.59 -11.47
CA ASP A 34 28.48 -11.92 -10.23
C ASP A 34 27.65 -12.39 -9.03
N ALA A 35 26.45 -12.98 -9.25
CA ALA A 35 25.61 -13.49 -8.18
C ALA A 35 26.31 -14.57 -7.33
N GLU A 36 27.14 -15.41 -7.93
CA GLU A 36 27.91 -16.43 -7.21
C GLU A 36 28.86 -15.81 -6.18
N ARG A 37 29.53 -14.71 -6.55
CA ARG A 37 30.43 -13.96 -5.66
C ARG A 37 29.72 -13.46 -4.41
N PHE A 38 28.46 -13.12 -4.50
CA PHE A 38 27.63 -12.60 -3.39
C PHE A 38 26.83 -13.69 -2.68
N LYS A 39 27.02 -14.97 -3.02
CA LYS A 39 26.38 -16.12 -2.36
C LYS A 39 24.85 -15.98 -2.27
N GLY A 40 24.23 -15.55 -3.35
CA GLY A 40 22.77 -15.36 -3.44
C GLY A 40 22.23 -14.10 -2.74
N LYS A 41 23.09 -13.24 -2.20
CA LYS A 41 22.69 -11.94 -1.66
C LYS A 41 22.73 -10.88 -2.76
N VAL A 42 21.69 -10.09 -2.86
CA VAL A 42 21.58 -8.99 -3.82
C VAL A 42 22.12 -7.71 -3.19
N PRO A 43 23.24 -7.13 -3.73
CA PRO A 43 23.75 -5.88 -3.21
C PRO A 43 22.82 -4.71 -3.54
N LEU A 44 22.37 -3.98 -2.51
CA LEU A 44 21.59 -2.76 -2.64
C LEU A 44 22.44 -1.60 -2.12
N SER A 45 22.53 -0.54 -2.91
CA SER A 45 23.20 0.70 -2.53
C SER A 45 22.27 1.89 -2.68
N ILE A 46 22.25 2.74 -1.65
CA ILE A 46 21.45 3.98 -1.63
C ILE A 46 22.41 5.13 -1.41
N ARG A 47 22.50 6.00 -2.40
CA ARG A 47 23.23 7.27 -2.27
C ARG A 47 22.27 8.30 -1.69
N CYS A 48 22.64 8.88 -0.55
CA CYS A 48 21.94 10.02 0.04
C CYS A 48 22.80 11.26 -0.15
N ASP A 49 22.18 12.34 -0.62
CA ASP A 49 22.82 13.63 -0.81
C ASP A 49 21.98 14.66 -0.05
N ASN A 50 22.57 15.31 0.95
CA ASN A 50 21.95 16.36 1.74
C ASN A 50 22.59 17.74 1.44
N SER A 51 23.15 17.90 0.26
CA SER A 51 23.62 19.20 -0.22
C SER A 51 22.46 20.20 -0.20
N ARG A 52 22.80 21.45 0.05
CA ARG A 52 21.80 22.52 0.07
C ARG A 52 21.23 22.74 -1.32
N ASP A 53 19.91 22.85 -1.37
CA ASP A 53 19.16 23.17 -2.57
C ASP A 53 18.03 24.15 -2.20
N LEU A 54 18.02 25.33 -2.82
CA LEU A 54 17.04 26.36 -2.52
C LEU A 54 15.65 26.06 -3.08
N GLU A 55 15.55 25.13 -4.03
CA GLU A 55 14.29 24.70 -4.63
C GLU A 55 13.66 23.52 -3.91
N MET A 56 14.37 22.92 -2.92
CA MET A 56 13.85 21.82 -2.10
C MET A 56 13.27 22.30 -0.77
N ILE A 57 12.30 21.58 -0.27
CA ILE A 57 11.77 21.74 1.08
C ILE A 57 12.31 20.60 1.97
N PRO A 58 12.92 20.92 3.12
CA PRO A 58 13.22 22.26 3.61
C PRO A 58 14.38 22.92 2.88
N SER A 59 14.26 24.21 2.60
CA SER A 59 15.38 25.01 2.16
C SER A 59 16.31 25.31 3.33
N ASP A 60 17.52 25.83 3.05
CA ASP A 60 18.47 26.24 4.10
C ASP A 60 18.03 27.49 4.90
N LEU A 61 16.90 28.08 4.56
CA LEU A 61 16.22 29.13 5.35
C LEU A 61 15.21 28.55 6.36
N ALA A 62 15.01 27.24 6.40
CA ALA A 62 14.09 26.58 7.33
C ALA A 62 14.80 26.22 8.64
N ASP A 63 14.07 26.29 9.76
CA ASP A 63 14.53 25.88 11.09
C ASP A 63 14.63 24.36 11.27
N PHE A 64 14.63 23.60 10.17
CA PHE A 64 14.68 22.15 10.19
C PHE A 64 16.10 21.64 9.90
N ASN A 65 16.50 20.60 10.61
CA ASN A 65 17.75 19.92 10.32
C ASN A 65 17.64 19.16 8.99
N ILE A 66 18.65 19.34 8.13
CA ILE A 66 18.82 18.52 6.94
C ILE A 66 19.73 17.37 7.29
N TYR A 67 19.12 16.22 7.65
CA TYR A 67 19.88 15.04 8.01
C TYR A 67 20.50 14.38 6.78
N GLY A 68 21.74 13.88 6.95
CA GLY A 68 22.35 12.99 5.95
C GLY A 68 21.98 11.55 6.18
N GLY A 69 21.98 10.76 5.12
CA GLY A 69 21.71 9.32 5.18
C GLY A 69 20.23 8.96 5.33
N LEU A 70 19.97 7.71 5.71
CA LEU A 70 18.63 7.18 5.93
C LEU A 70 18.30 7.25 7.41
N TYR A 71 17.47 8.19 7.80
CA TYR A 71 17.04 8.38 9.20
C TYR A 71 15.62 7.90 9.48
N ARG A 72 14.93 7.37 8.46
CA ARG A 72 13.61 6.74 8.53
C ARG A 72 13.68 5.30 8.06
N TYR A 73 12.55 4.64 8.04
CA TYR A 73 12.45 3.23 7.69
C TYR A 73 12.79 2.96 6.24
N LEU A 74 13.54 1.89 6.02
CA LEU A 74 13.72 1.25 4.73
C LEU A 74 13.05 -0.10 4.78
N ASN A 75 12.05 -0.30 3.95
CA ASN A 75 11.29 -1.54 3.89
C ASN A 75 11.50 -2.21 2.52
N LEU A 76 11.74 -3.51 2.54
CA LEU A 76 11.61 -4.34 1.35
C LEU A 76 10.20 -4.92 1.35
N VAL A 77 9.41 -4.55 0.34
CA VAL A 77 8.04 -5.02 0.19
C VAL A 77 8.01 -6.08 -0.90
N TYR A 78 7.53 -7.27 -0.54
CA TYR A 78 7.36 -8.36 -1.48
C TYR A 78 5.89 -8.38 -1.92
N LEU A 79 5.65 -8.03 -3.18
CA LEU A 79 4.30 -8.02 -3.74
C LEU A 79 4.08 -9.28 -4.58
N PRO A 80 2.89 -9.88 -4.51
CA PRO A 80 2.48 -10.93 -5.43
C PRO A 80 2.21 -10.36 -6.83
N GLU A 81 2.01 -11.25 -7.82
CA GLU A 81 1.73 -10.87 -9.22
C GLU A 81 0.52 -9.93 -9.36
N VAL A 82 -0.50 -10.13 -8.50
CA VAL A 82 -1.63 -9.22 -8.36
C VAL A 82 -1.79 -8.83 -6.91
N SER A 83 -1.85 -7.54 -6.64
CA SER A 83 -2.09 -6.99 -5.31
C SER A 83 -2.85 -5.67 -5.38
N PHE A 84 -3.12 -5.09 -4.22
CA PHE A 84 -3.74 -3.76 -4.13
C PHE A 84 -2.64 -2.70 -4.02
N GLU A 85 -2.57 -1.81 -5.00
CA GLU A 85 -1.62 -0.68 -4.99
C GLU A 85 -2.09 0.40 -4.02
N GLN A 86 -3.38 0.69 -4.03
CA GLN A 86 -4.01 1.65 -3.13
C GLN A 86 -5.39 1.16 -2.72
N ILE A 87 -5.69 1.27 -1.42
CA ILE A 87 -7.01 0.98 -0.87
C ILE A 87 -7.59 2.28 -0.31
N ARG A 88 -8.81 2.61 -0.71
CA ARG A 88 -9.54 3.79 -0.25
C ARG A 88 -10.87 3.36 0.38
N LEU A 89 -11.01 3.60 1.67
CA LEU A 89 -12.21 3.35 2.44
C LEU A 89 -12.94 4.68 2.69
N GLU A 90 -14.02 4.91 1.96
CA GLU A 90 -14.83 6.12 2.11
C GLU A 90 -16.02 5.82 3.02
N SER A 91 -15.91 6.23 4.28
CA SER A 91 -16.99 6.10 5.26
C SER A 91 -17.77 7.39 5.39
N SER A 92 -19.09 7.30 5.50
CA SER A 92 -20.00 8.41 5.75
C SER A 92 -21.15 7.98 6.62
N LEU A 93 -21.86 8.96 7.20
CA LEU A 93 -23.02 8.73 8.04
C LEU A 93 -24.26 9.36 7.41
N SER A 94 -25.41 8.71 7.61
CA SER A 94 -26.70 9.36 7.36
C SER A 94 -26.93 10.53 8.31
N SER A 95 -27.77 11.50 7.91
CA SER A 95 -28.05 12.70 8.71
C SER A 95 -28.59 12.41 10.11
N ASN A 96 -29.23 11.27 10.31
CA ASN A 96 -29.74 10.82 11.61
C ASN A 96 -28.78 9.90 12.38
N LEU A 97 -27.55 9.70 11.88
CA LEU A 97 -26.48 8.86 12.44
C LEU A 97 -26.83 7.37 12.60
N LYS A 98 -27.96 6.91 12.05
CA LYS A 98 -28.42 5.53 12.19
C LYS A 98 -27.88 4.57 11.12
N GLU A 99 -27.33 5.12 10.05
CA GLU A 99 -26.73 4.31 8.99
C GLU A 99 -25.33 4.83 8.68
N GLY A 100 -24.36 3.92 8.71
CA GLY A 100 -23.03 4.11 8.14
C GLY A 100 -23.02 3.58 6.72
N ILE A 101 -22.41 4.33 5.79
CA ILE A 101 -22.19 3.90 4.41
C ILE A 101 -20.69 3.76 4.22
N LEU A 102 -20.24 2.61 3.71
CA LEU A 102 -18.86 2.38 3.36
C LEU A 102 -18.76 2.07 1.87
N LYS A 103 -17.86 2.78 1.17
CA LYS A 103 -17.42 2.45 -0.19
C LYS A 103 -15.99 1.96 -0.13
N VAL A 104 -15.75 0.80 -0.71
CA VAL A 104 -14.42 0.18 -0.79
C VAL A 104 -13.94 0.30 -2.21
N LYS A 105 -12.92 1.12 -2.42
CA LYS A 105 -12.29 1.36 -3.71
C LYS A 105 -10.83 0.93 -3.66
N THR A 106 -10.30 0.48 -4.78
CA THR A 106 -8.90 0.10 -4.91
C THR A 106 -8.36 0.43 -6.28
N SER A 107 -7.05 0.66 -6.38
CA SER A 107 -6.27 0.43 -7.59
C SER A 107 -5.46 -0.85 -7.44
N PHE A 108 -5.24 -1.54 -8.57
CA PHE A 108 -4.51 -2.80 -8.59
C PHE A 108 -3.09 -2.62 -9.10
N TYR A 109 -2.14 -3.29 -8.43
CA TYR A 109 -0.82 -3.58 -8.94
C TYR A 109 -0.89 -4.92 -9.69
N ASN A 110 -0.66 -4.92 -11.00
CA ASN A 110 -0.79 -6.09 -11.87
C ASN A 110 0.19 -5.98 -13.05
N PRO A 111 1.51 -6.10 -12.80
CA PRO A 111 2.53 -5.92 -13.82
C PRO A 111 2.56 -7.05 -14.87
N GLU A 112 2.07 -8.25 -14.51
CA GLU A 112 2.04 -9.42 -15.39
C GLU A 112 0.76 -9.50 -16.23
N ASP A 113 -0.09 -8.46 -16.19
CA ASP A 113 -1.35 -8.37 -16.97
C ASP A 113 -2.30 -9.57 -16.78
N ILE A 114 -2.42 -10.04 -15.54
CA ILE A 114 -3.36 -11.11 -15.18
C ILE A 114 -4.78 -10.64 -15.51
N ARG A 115 -5.51 -11.43 -16.27
CA ARG A 115 -6.81 -11.06 -16.84
C ARG A 115 -8.01 -11.38 -15.95
N LYS A 116 -7.84 -12.29 -15.00
CA LYS A 116 -8.93 -12.72 -14.10
C LYS A 116 -8.43 -12.97 -12.70
N ALA A 117 -9.14 -12.40 -11.74
CA ALA A 117 -8.94 -12.65 -10.33
C ALA A 117 -10.29 -12.64 -9.60
N ASP A 118 -10.39 -13.37 -8.50
CA ASP A 118 -11.51 -13.25 -7.58
C ASP A 118 -11.10 -12.29 -6.47
N VAL A 119 -11.99 -11.35 -6.15
CA VAL A 119 -11.73 -10.38 -5.08
C VAL A 119 -12.82 -10.47 -4.04
N THR A 120 -12.42 -10.73 -2.80
CA THR A 120 -13.32 -10.76 -1.65
C THR A 120 -13.10 -9.54 -0.78
N VAL A 121 -14.19 -8.86 -0.44
CA VAL A 121 -14.25 -7.78 0.52
C VAL A 121 -15.00 -8.28 1.73
N SER A 122 -14.36 -8.32 2.89
CA SER A 122 -14.96 -8.68 4.17
C SER A 122 -14.83 -7.53 5.16
N VAL A 123 -15.89 -7.20 5.86
CA VAL A 123 -15.88 -6.15 6.88
C VAL A 123 -16.26 -6.73 8.22
N TYR A 124 -15.48 -6.38 9.22
CA TYR A 124 -15.65 -6.80 10.61
C TYR A 124 -15.92 -5.59 11.49
N ASP A 125 -16.76 -5.77 12.48
CA ASP A 125 -17.03 -4.75 13.50
C ASP A 125 -15.86 -4.60 14.49
N VAL A 126 -16.07 -3.75 15.48
CA VAL A 126 -15.07 -3.45 16.52
C VAL A 126 -14.68 -4.66 17.38
N ASP A 127 -15.55 -5.67 17.44
CA ASP A 127 -15.33 -6.96 18.13
C ASP A 127 -14.80 -8.05 17.19
N ARG A 128 -14.42 -7.69 15.96
CA ARG A 128 -13.99 -8.62 14.90
C ARG A 128 -15.08 -9.61 14.46
N LYS A 129 -16.36 -9.28 14.65
CA LYS A 129 -17.47 -10.06 14.11
C LYS A 129 -17.74 -9.65 12.66
N PRO A 130 -18.00 -10.61 11.76
CA PRO A 130 -18.26 -10.29 10.36
C PRO A 130 -19.60 -9.56 10.22
N VAL A 131 -19.61 -8.41 9.55
CA VAL A 131 -20.81 -7.61 9.27
C VAL A 131 -21.14 -7.53 7.79
N PHE A 132 -20.17 -7.85 6.94
CA PHE A 132 -20.35 -7.89 5.49
C PHE A 132 -19.29 -8.79 4.84
N SER A 133 -19.69 -9.48 3.76
CA SER A 133 -18.76 -10.15 2.86
C SER A 133 -19.35 -10.19 1.46
N LYS A 134 -18.51 -9.94 0.46
CA LYS A 134 -18.86 -10.00 -0.96
C LYS A 134 -17.66 -10.47 -1.76
N THR A 135 -17.87 -11.44 -2.63
CA THR A 135 -16.87 -11.88 -3.61
C THR A 135 -17.27 -11.40 -5.01
N LEU A 136 -16.32 -10.84 -5.71
CA LEU A 136 -16.38 -10.48 -7.13
C LEU A 136 -15.55 -11.50 -7.88
N GLU A 137 -16.20 -12.35 -8.65
CA GLU A 137 -15.54 -13.47 -9.35
C GLU A 137 -15.06 -13.04 -10.74
N GLY A 138 -13.86 -13.47 -11.12
CA GLY A 138 -13.31 -13.34 -12.45
C GLY A 138 -13.17 -11.91 -12.95
N ILE A 139 -12.99 -10.93 -12.06
CA ILE A 139 -12.81 -9.54 -12.49
C ILE A 139 -11.44 -9.33 -13.14
N LEU A 140 -11.34 -8.31 -14.00
CA LEU A 140 -10.06 -7.82 -14.51
C LEU A 140 -9.42 -6.91 -13.45
N PRO A 141 -8.30 -7.30 -12.80
CA PRO A 141 -7.67 -6.50 -11.77
C PRO A 141 -6.82 -5.37 -12.38
N LEU A 142 -7.48 -4.33 -12.87
CA LEU A 142 -6.81 -3.21 -13.56
C LEU A 142 -7.45 -1.88 -13.17
N GLY A 143 -6.59 -0.90 -12.92
CA GLY A 143 -6.99 0.48 -12.63
C GLY A 143 -7.82 0.63 -11.36
N ASP A 144 -8.52 1.75 -11.28
CA ASP A 144 -9.37 2.10 -10.15
C ASP A 144 -10.73 1.40 -10.22
N GLN A 145 -11.13 0.72 -9.15
CA GLN A 145 -12.40 -0.01 -9.10
C GLN A 145 -13.13 0.22 -7.77
N LEU A 146 -14.46 0.31 -7.85
CA LEU A 146 -15.36 0.22 -6.72
C LEU A 146 -15.70 -1.26 -6.49
N LEU A 147 -15.12 -1.87 -5.46
CA LEU A 147 -15.34 -3.28 -5.15
C LEU A 147 -16.64 -3.52 -4.41
N ALA A 148 -16.99 -2.66 -3.48
CA ALA A 148 -18.19 -2.78 -2.67
C ALA A 148 -18.72 -1.42 -2.20
N GLU A 149 -20.04 -1.36 -2.05
CA GLU A 149 -20.75 -0.33 -1.30
C GLU A 149 -21.70 -1.04 -0.36
N MET A 150 -21.70 -0.66 0.92
CA MET A 150 -22.53 -1.29 1.92
C MET A 150 -23.06 -0.29 2.94
N LYS A 151 -24.14 -0.71 3.63
CA LYS A 151 -24.75 0.03 4.74
C LYS A 151 -24.64 -0.79 6.02
N ILE A 152 -24.22 -0.15 7.09
CA ILE A 152 -24.14 -0.70 8.43
C ILE A 152 -25.15 0.02 9.30
N LYS A 153 -26.10 -0.70 9.89
CA LYS A 153 -27.12 -0.13 10.76
C LYS A 153 -26.55 0.14 12.16
N ASN A 154 -26.87 1.33 12.70
CA ASN A 154 -26.44 1.78 14.02
C ASN A 154 -24.92 1.55 14.22
N PRO A 155 -24.06 2.14 13.35
CA PRO A 155 -22.64 1.92 13.45
C PRO A 155 -22.10 2.45 14.79
N VAL A 156 -21.07 1.76 15.30
CA VAL A 156 -20.29 2.30 16.42
C VAL A 156 -19.50 3.49 15.90
N LEU A 157 -19.70 4.65 16.53
CA LEU A 157 -19.03 5.89 16.11
C LEU A 157 -17.62 5.94 16.72
N TRP A 158 -16.69 6.41 15.92
CA TRP A 158 -15.35 6.73 16.38
C TRP A 158 -15.35 8.11 17.05
N ASP A 159 -14.74 8.18 18.22
CA ASP A 159 -14.47 9.42 18.93
C ASP A 159 -13.05 9.36 19.53
N VAL A 160 -12.49 10.51 19.92
CA VAL A 160 -11.16 10.59 20.54
C VAL A 160 -11.12 9.89 21.90
N ASP A 161 -12.22 9.90 22.62
CA ASP A 161 -12.37 9.22 23.92
C ASP A 161 -12.71 7.74 23.76
N VAL A 162 -13.31 7.36 22.62
CA VAL A 162 -13.71 6.00 22.28
C VAL A 162 -13.27 5.68 20.84
N PRO A 163 -11.98 5.44 20.60
CA PRO A 163 -11.40 5.28 19.25
C PRO A 163 -11.69 3.90 18.66
N GLN A 164 -12.95 3.58 18.46
CA GLN A 164 -13.42 2.29 17.93
C GLN A 164 -13.30 2.26 16.40
N LEU A 165 -12.65 1.22 15.87
CA LEU A 165 -12.43 1.06 14.43
C LEU A 165 -12.97 -0.29 13.94
N TYR A 166 -13.56 -0.25 12.76
CA TYR A 166 -13.88 -1.42 11.95
C TYR A 166 -12.64 -1.87 11.17
N THR A 167 -12.67 -3.12 10.72
CA THR A 167 -11.63 -3.67 9.83
C THR A 167 -12.25 -4.05 8.50
N CYS A 168 -11.63 -3.62 7.41
CA CYS A 168 -11.93 -4.07 6.06
C CYS A 168 -10.78 -4.97 5.59
N GLU A 169 -11.08 -6.22 5.33
CA GLU A 169 -10.15 -7.20 4.77
C GLU A 169 -10.43 -7.35 3.28
N LEU A 170 -9.39 -7.27 2.47
CA LEU A 170 -9.44 -7.49 1.04
C LEU A 170 -8.56 -8.68 0.68
N THR A 171 -9.14 -9.63 -0.03
CA THR A 171 -8.41 -10.78 -0.56
C THR A 171 -8.52 -10.79 -2.07
N VAL A 172 -7.39 -10.86 -2.77
CA VAL A 172 -7.33 -11.14 -4.21
C VAL A 172 -6.78 -12.55 -4.41
N LYS A 173 -7.45 -13.33 -5.26
CA LYS A 173 -7.08 -14.70 -5.56
C LYS A 173 -6.99 -14.90 -7.06
N THR A 174 -5.87 -15.45 -7.51
CA THR A 174 -5.63 -15.98 -8.85
C THR A 174 -5.46 -17.51 -8.77
N PRO A 175 -5.35 -18.24 -9.88
CA PRO A 175 -5.07 -19.68 -9.84
C PRO A 175 -3.81 -20.03 -9.04
N ASP A 176 -2.79 -19.17 -9.07
CA ASP A 176 -1.46 -19.47 -8.56
C ASP A 176 -1.16 -18.86 -7.19
N GLN A 177 -1.98 -17.87 -6.76
CA GLN A 177 -1.72 -17.15 -5.52
C GLN A 177 -2.96 -16.59 -4.84
N THR A 178 -2.82 -16.30 -3.56
CA THR A 178 -3.79 -15.54 -2.76
C THR A 178 -3.05 -14.47 -1.96
N PHE A 179 -3.53 -13.24 -2.04
CA PHE A 179 -3.01 -12.13 -1.25
C PHE A 179 -4.13 -11.48 -0.44
N THR A 180 -3.88 -11.29 0.85
CA THR A 180 -4.83 -10.67 1.78
C THR A 180 -4.18 -9.50 2.49
N THR A 181 -4.93 -8.42 2.65
CA THR A 181 -4.53 -7.25 3.41
C THR A 181 -5.71 -6.69 4.19
N GLU A 182 -5.43 -5.93 5.24
CA GLU A 182 -6.45 -5.32 6.10
C GLU A 182 -6.21 -3.81 6.20
N GLU A 183 -7.31 -3.05 6.18
CA GLU A 183 -7.33 -1.62 6.46
C GLU A 183 -8.39 -1.31 7.52
N ARG A 184 -8.11 -0.34 8.37
CA ARG A 184 -9.04 0.08 9.41
C ARG A 184 -9.74 1.38 9.06
N PHE A 185 -11.01 1.49 9.43
CA PHE A 185 -11.79 2.70 9.23
C PHE A 185 -12.75 2.93 10.41
N GLY A 186 -13.24 4.15 10.53
CA GLY A 186 -14.23 4.52 11.53
C GLY A 186 -15.36 5.36 10.93
N PHE A 187 -16.52 5.34 11.58
CA PHE A 187 -17.60 6.27 11.29
C PHE A 187 -17.51 7.45 12.26
N ARG A 188 -17.21 8.60 11.73
CA ARG A 188 -17.05 9.84 12.52
C ARG A 188 -18.14 10.84 12.18
N HIS A 189 -18.69 11.49 13.21
CA HIS A 189 -19.60 12.64 13.10
C HIS A 189 -18.79 13.93 13.06
#